data_2979375a83a289b3c6c6fc40ec553e9b
#
_entry.id   2979375a83a289b3c6c6fc40ec553e9b
#
_cell.length_a   1.000
_cell.length_b   1.000
_cell.length_c   1.000
_cell.angle_alpha   90.00
_cell.angle_beta   90.00
_cell.angle_gamma   90.00
#
_symmetry.space_group_name_H-M   'P 1'
#
loop_
_entity.id
_entity.type
_entity.pdbx_description
1 polymer ?
#
loop_
_entity_poly.entity_id
_entity_poly.type
_entity_poly.pdbx_seq_one_letter_code
_entity_poly.pdbx_strand_id
1 'polypeptide(L)'
;MITDGILLRLEDQKYWFAQADGDLFSWYKANSEGYEVKISDPNVWISQIQGPKSMELLSKLIKEDTAKTWNYFDCKEVTILNEKVIISRTGFTNELGWEIYFRPENNSEKIGDLILSEGQKMGMILTATPSFRGRRIEAGLLSAGQDFNKNTSG
;
A
#
# COMPACT_ATOMS: atom_id res chain seq x y z
N MET A 1 -9.17 19.23 -5.95
CA MET A 1 -8.36 18.14 -5.36
C MET A 1 -7.00 18.12 -6.04
N ILE A 2 -5.90 18.05 -5.30
CA ILE A 2 -4.54 18.07 -5.86
C ILE A 2 -4.07 16.66 -6.15
N THR A 3 -4.28 15.78 -5.20
CA THR A 3 -4.01 14.34 -5.27
C THR A 3 -4.84 13.62 -4.22
N ASP A 4 -4.80 12.32 -4.22
CA ASP A 4 -5.39 11.44 -3.21
C ASP A 4 -4.38 10.40 -2.74
N GLY A 5 -4.74 9.64 -1.74
CA GLY A 5 -3.88 8.59 -1.20
C GLY A 5 -4.50 7.91 0.02
N ILE A 6 -3.71 7.08 0.67
CA ILE A 6 -4.12 6.30 1.84
C ILE A 6 -3.41 6.85 3.07
N LEU A 7 -4.18 7.20 4.10
CA LEU A 7 -3.64 7.56 5.39
C LEU A 7 -3.58 6.32 6.29
N LEU A 8 -2.38 5.89 6.65
CA LEU A 8 -2.12 4.78 7.55
C LEU A 8 -1.75 5.33 8.93
N ARG A 9 -2.52 4.97 9.95
CA ARG A 9 -2.17 5.28 11.35
C ARG A 9 -1.31 4.16 11.90
N LEU A 10 -0.04 4.41 12.09
CA LEU A 10 0.91 3.42 12.61
C LEU A 10 0.94 3.38 14.15
N GLU A 11 0.81 4.54 14.77
CA GLU A 11 0.82 4.76 16.24
C GLU A 11 -0.11 5.96 16.55
N ASP A 12 -0.30 6.27 17.82
CA ASP A 12 -1.21 7.35 18.23
C ASP A 12 -0.87 8.71 17.60
N GLN A 13 0.41 8.99 17.39
CA GLN A 13 0.90 10.26 16.84
C GLN A 13 1.78 10.07 15.59
N LYS A 14 1.69 8.89 14.94
CA LYS A 14 2.51 8.57 13.78
C LYS A 14 1.67 8.05 12.63
N TYR A 15 1.77 8.73 11.51
CA TYR A 15 1.00 8.45 10.32
C TYR A 15 1.91 8.33 9.11
N TRP A 16 1.56 7.45 8.19
CA TRP A 16 2.07 7.47 6.83
C TRP A 16 0.96 7.89 5.88
N PHE A 17 1.30 8.72 4.92
CA PHE A 17 0.44 9.02 3.79
C PHE A 17 1.08 8.42 2.54
N ALA A 18 0.46 7.35 2.02
CA ALA A 18 0.88 6.70 0.79
C ALA A 18 0.10 7.28 -0.38
N GLN A 19 0.82 7.81 -1.37
CA GLN A 19 0.26 8.38 -2.58
C GLN A 19 0.99 7.84 -3.81
N ALA A 20 0.30 7.78 -4.95
CA ALA A 20 0.89 7.34 -6.21
C ALA A 20 1.47 8.50 -7.02
N ASP A 21 0.85 9.68 -6.95
CA ASP A 21 1.13 10.83 -7.81
C ASP A 21 1.14 12.15 -7.03
N GLY A 22 1.92 13.13 -7.50
CA GLY A 22 2.00 14.47 -6.95
C GLY A 22 3.08 14.64 -5.87
N ASP A 23 3.26 15.86 -5.40
CA ASP A 23 4.23 16.23 -4.36
C ASP A 23 3.52 16.75 -3.10
N LEU A 24 2.94 15.84 -2.34
CA LEU A 24 2.35 16.18 -1.04
C LEU A 24 3.43 16.42 0.04
N PHE A 25 4.63 15.93 -0.13
CA PHE A 25 5.69 16.16 0.83
C PHE A 25 6.02 17.65 0.96
N SER A 26 6.24 18.31 -0.17
CA SER A 26 6.46 19.77 -0.20
C SER A 26 5.23 20.54 0.27
N TRP A 27 4.02 20.08 -0.10
CA TRP A 27 2.77 20.69 0.35
C TRP A 27 2.61 20.61 1.87
N TYR A 28 2.81 19.46 2.48
CA TYR A 28 2.74 19.31 3.93
C TYR A 28 3.80 20.14 4.64
N LYS A 29 5.04 20.16 4.14
CA LYS A 29 6.09 21.02 4.69
C LYS A 29 5.73 22.50 4.65
N ALA A 30 5.23 22.97 3.52
CA ALA A 30 4.83 24.37 3.37
C ALA A 30 3.67 24.77 4.30
N ASN A 31 2.78 23.82 4.63
CA ASN A 31 1.62 24.07 5.48
C ASN A 31 1.82 23.63 6.94
N SER A 32 3.03 23.26 7.35
CA SER A 32 3.32 22.80 8.72
C SER A 32 3.72 23.93 9.67
N GLU A 33 3.87 25.15 9.18
CA GLU A 33 4.22 26.29 10.02
C GLU A 33 3.16 26.52 11.11
N GLY A 34 3.60 26.66 12.35
CA GLY A 34 2.72 26.85 13.52
C GLY A 34 2.19 25.54 14.13
N TYR A 35 2.57 24.37 13.58
CA TYR A 35 2.20 23.06 14.13
C TYR A 35 3.41 22.31 14.67
N GLU A 36 3.26 21.64 15.79
CA GLU A 36 4.28 20.73 16.34
C GLU A 36 4.27 19.38 15.60
N VAL A 37 4.70 19.38 14.35
CA VAL A 37 4.73 18.19 13.50
C VAL A 37 6.10 17.99 12.89
N LYS A 38 6.50 16.73 12.73
CA LYS A 38 7.70 16.33 11.97
C LYS A 38 7.26 15.62 10.69
N ILE A 39 7.63 16.17 9.56
CA ILE A 39 7.34 15.60 8.25
C ILE A 39 8.63 15.08 7.65
N SER A 40 8.63 13.80 7.24
CA SER A 40 9.78 13.14 6.63
C SER A 40 9.30 12.11 5.61
N ASP A 41 10.11 11.87 4.59
CA ASP A 41 9.93 10.74 3.69
C ASP A 41 10.58 9.50 4.35
N PRO A 42 9.82 8.42 4.61
CA PRO A 42 10.36 7.18 5.18
C PRO A 42 11.10 6.32 4.15
N ASN A 43 11.12 6.71 2.87
CA ASN A 43 11.75 5.98 1.77
C ASN A 43 11.33 4.51 1.71
N VAL A 44 10.03 4.25 1.75
CA VAL A 44 9.47 2.89 1.66
C VAL A 44 9.12 2.51 0.23
N TRP A 45 9.24 1.21 -0.06
CA TRP A 45 8.79 0.61 -1.31
C TRP A 45 7.52 -0.21 -1.07
N ILE A 46 6.61 -0.22 -2.02
CA ILE A 46 5.32 -0.88 -1.87
C ILE A 46 5.19 -1.99 -2.91
N SER A 47 4.86 -3.19 -2.43
CA SER A 47 4.40 -4.31 -3.27
C SER A 47 2.94 -4.62 -2.98
N GLN A 48 2.20 -5.03 -4.00
CA GLN A 48 0.78 -5.38 -3.87
C GLN A 48 0.55 -6.86 -4.17
N ILE A 49 -0.28 -7.50 -3.36
CA ILE A 49 -0.84 -8.84 -3.60
C ILE A 49 -2.35 -8.66 -3.74
N GLN A 50 -2.90 -8.94 -4.91
CA GLN A 50 -4.31 -8.70 -5.22
C GLN A 50 -4.98 -9.98 -5.75
N GLY A 51 -6.26 -10.15 -5.46
CA GLY A 51 -7.10 -11.23 -5.98
C GLY A 51 -7.68 -12.14 -4.89
N PRO A 52 -8.59 -13.06 -5.27
CA PRO A 52 -9.41 -13.83 -4.33
C PRO A 52 -8.60 -14.77 -3.42
N LYS A 53 -7.40 -15.18 -3.83
CA LYS A 53 -6.49 -16.04 -3.04
C LYS A 53 -5.46 -15.24 -2.23
N SER A 54 -5.47 -13.91 -2.29
CA SER A 54 -4.47 -13.07 -1.63
C SER A 54 -4.46 -13.22 -0.12
N MET A 55 -5.62 -13.45 0.51
CA MET A 55 -5.71 -13.73 1.95
C MET A 55 -5.06 -15.05 2.33
N GLU A 56 -5.28 -16.11 1.53
CA GLU A 56 -4.64 -17.40 1.76
C GLU A 56 -3.12 -17.30 1.63
N LEU A 57 -2.65 -16.58 0.60
CA LEU A 57 -1.22 -16.32 0.43
C LEU A 57 -0.66 -15.56 1.62
N LEU A 58 -1.29 -14.44 2.00
CA LEU A 58 -0.81 -13.63 3.13
C LEU A 58 -0.72 -14.47 4.41
N SER A 59 -1.70 -15.33 4.69
CA SER A 59 -1.71 -16.20 5.87
C SER A 59 -0.56 -17.20 5.89
N LYS A 60 0.05 -17.53 4.74
CA LYS A 60 1.26 -18.37 4.65
C LYS A 60 2.55 -17.59 4.86
N LEU A 61 2.53 -16.28 4.59
CA LEU A 61 3.71 -15.43 4.64
C LEU A 61 3.97 -14.85 6.04
N ILE A 62 2.91 -14.49 6.75
CA ILE A 62 3.00 -13.84 8.06
C ILE A 62 2.93 -14.86 9.20
N LYS A 63 3.57 -14.52 10.33
CA LYS A 63 3.54 -15.35 11.55
C LYS A 63 2.29 -15.13 12.40
N GLU A 64 1.73 -13.95 12.29
CA GLU A 64 0.57 -13.51 13.06
C GLU A 64 -0.73 -14.06 12.46
N ASP A 65 -1.65 -14.55 13.29
CA ASP A 65 -2.98 -15.00 12.84
C ASP A 65 -3.91 -13.78 12.64
N THR A 66 -3.79 -13.15 11.50
CA THR A 66 -4.35 -11.82 11.31
C THR A 66 -5.23 -11.68 10.08
N ALA A 67 -4.98 -12.42 9.02
CA ALA A 67 -5.60 -12.16 7.74
C ALA A 67 -7.14 -12.18 7.77
N LYS A 68 -7.75 -13.02 8.59
CA LYS A 68 -9.22 -13.15 8.68
C LYS A 68 -9.91 -12.04 9.46
N THR A 69 -9.18 -11.29 10.27
CA THR A 69 -9.74 -10.28 11.19
C THR A 69 -9.50 -8.84 10.74
N TRP A 70 -8.90 -8.65 9.57
CA TRP A 70 -8.62 -7.32 9.07
C TRP A 70 -9.81 -6.72 8.33
N ASN A 71 -10.17 -5.51 8.69
CA ASN A 71 -11.13 -4.71 7.94
C ASN A 71 -10.42 -4.00 6.78
N TYR A 72 -11.20 -3.54 5.82
CA TYR A 72 -10.67 -2.66 4.78
C TYR A 72 -10.07 -1.41 5.41
N PHE A 73 -8.90 -0.99 4.95
CA PHE A 73 -8.03 0.06 5.49
C PHE A 73 -7.32 -0.26 6.83
N ASP A 74 -7.50 -1.42 7.40
CA ASP A 74 -6.62 -1.81 8.52
C ASP A 74 -5.16 -1.86 8.06
N CYS A 75 -4.25 -1.37 8.91
CA CYS A 75 -2.81 -1.54 8.73
C CYS A 75 -2.17 -2.04 10.03
N LYS A 76 -1.19 -2.91 9.90
CA LYS A 76 -0.49 -3.52 11.04
C LYS A 76 0.97 -3.80 10.70
N GLU A 77 1.82 -3.77 11.71
CA GLU A 77 3.15 -4.33 11.62
C GLU A 77 3.07 -5.85 11.81
N VAL A 78 3.64 -6.60 10.87
CA VAL A 78 3.70 -8.07 10.89
C VAL A 78 5.11 -8.56 10.63
N THR A 79 5.33 -9.86 10.83
CA THR A 79 6.64 -10.49 10.65
C THR A 79 6.64 -11.43 9.45
N ILE A 80 7.51 -11.13 8.47
CA ILE A 80 7.82 -12.00 7.32
C ILE A 80 9.32 -12.31 7.35
N LEU A 81 9.73 -13.57 7.29
CA LEU A 81 11.14 -13.99 7.33
C LEU A 81 11.96 -13.40 8.51
N ASN A 82 11.32 -13.21 9.66
CA ASN A 82 11.86 -12.55 10.85
C ASN A 82 12.10 -11.03 10.70
N GLU A 83 11.58 -10.41 9.67
CA GLU A 83 11.63 -8.96 9.45
C GLU A 83 10.26 -8.34 9.67
N LYS A 84 10.25 -7.17 10.28
CA LYS A 84 9.03 -6.41 10.51
C LYS A 84 8.71 -5.54 9.30
N VAL A 85 7.53 -5.73 8.74
CA VAL A 85 6.98 -4.94 7.64
C VAL A 85 5.60 -4.40 8.01
N ILE A 86 5.22 -3.27 7.44
CA ILE A 86 3.83 -2.78 7.54
C ILE A 86 3.03 -3.41 6.40
N ILE A 87 1.84 -3.90 6.72
CA ILE A 87 0.87 -4.35 5.70
C ILE A 87 -0.42 -3.59 5.93
N SER A 88 -1.06 -3.17 4.84
CA SER A 88 -2.42 -2.65 4.86
C SER A 88 -3.35 -3.50 4.01
N ARG A 89 -4.63 -3.60 4.43
CA ARG A 89 -5.69 -4.18 3.61
C ARG A 89 -6.25 -3.11 2.67
N THR A 90 -5.44 -2.78 1.68
CA THR A 90 -5.71 -1.76 0.66
C THR A 90 -5.29 -2.25 -0.72
N GLY A 91 -5.64 -1.52 -1.75
CA GLY A 91 -5.25 -1.79 -3.13
C GLY A 91 -6.04 -0.95 -4.11
N PHE A 92 -5.61 -0.98 -5.36
CA PHE A 92 -6.16 -0.13 -6.43
C PHE A 92 -6.89 -0.95 -7.51
N THR A 93 -7.49 -2.10 -7.13
CA THR A 93 -8.08 -3.05 -8.09
C THR A 93 -9.51 -3.49 -7.76
N ASN A 94 -10.08 -3.05 -6.63
CA ASN A 94 -11.33 -3.56 -6.08
C ASN A 94 -11.33 -5.07 -5.76
N GLU A 95 -10.21 -5.72 -5.90
CA GLU A 95 -10.04 -7.10 -5.47
C GLU A 95 -9.65 -7.15 -3.99
N LEU A 96 -9.87 -8.28 -3.34
CA LEU A 96 -9.26 -8.54 -2.05
C LEU A 96 -7.74 -8.43 -2.19
N GLY A 97 -7.12 -7.59 -1.37
CA GLY A 97 -5.71 -7.31 -1.56
C GLY A 97 -5.00 -6.70 -0.37
N TRP A 98 -3.71 -6.66 -0.51
CA TRP A 98 -2.78 -6.24 0.53
C TRP A 98 -1.65 -5.45 -0.09
N GLU A 99 -1.26 -4.36 0.57
CA GLU A 99 -0.07 -3.58 0.25
C GLU A 99 0.96 -3.79 1.34
N ILE A 100 2.16 -4.18 0.92
CA ILE A 100 3.30 -4.49 1.80
C ILE A 100 4.30 -3.37 1.64
N TYR A 101 4.62 -2.70 2.74
CA TYR A 101 5.52 -1.55 2.79
C TYR A 101 6.88 -1.97 3.31
N PHE A 102 7.88 -1.96 2.44
CA PHE A 102 9.26 -2.28 2.76
C PHE A 102 10.01 -1.01 3.15
N ARG A 103 10.57 -1.01 4.34
CA ARG A 103 11.52 0.03 4.78
C ARG A 103 12.91 -0.25 4.19
N PRO A 104 13.82 0.76 4.16
CA PRO A 104 15.18 0.58 3.64
C PRO A 104 15.97 -0.56 4.29
N GLU A 105 15.70 -0.84 5.55
CA GLU A 105 16.36 -1.93 6.30
C GLU A 105 15.82 -3.33 5.98
N ASN A 106 14.67 -3.45 5.30
CA ASN A 106 14.10 -4.75 4.95
C ASN A 106 14.81 -5.38 3.75
N ASN A 107 15.01 -6.69 3.82
CA ASN A 107 15.45 -7.47 2.66
C ASN A 107 14.28 -7.76 1.73
N SER A 108 13.88 -6.73 0.97
CA SER A 108 12.73 -6.79 0.06
C SER A 108 12.88 -7.85 -1.04
N GLU A 109 14.11 -8.15 -1.46
CA GLU A 109 14.39 -9.21 -2.44
C GLU A 109 13.98 -10.59 -1.89
N LYS A 110 14.47 -10.97 -0.71
CA LYS A 110 14.11 -12.25 -0.10
C LYS A 110 12.61 -12.39 0.19
N ILE A 111 11.99 -11.31 0.65
CA ILE A 111 10.55 -11.31 0.90
C ILE A 111 9.80 -11.42 -0.42
N GLY A 112 10.23 -10.71 -1.46
CA GLY A 112 9.68 -10.79 -2.81
C GLY A 112 9.77 -12.20 -3.39
N ASP A 113 10.92 -12.87 -3.26
CA ASP A 113 11.13 -14.25 -3.70
C ASP A 113 10.20 -15.23 -2.97
N LEU A 114 10.02 -15.04 -1.66
CA LEU A 114 9.06 -15.85 -0.88
C LEU A 114 7.63 -15.64 -1.39
N ILE A 115 7.20 -14.39 -1.59
CA ILE A 115 5.88 -14.07 -2.12
C ILE A 115 5.67 -14.73 -3.49
N LEU A 116 6.64 -14.60 -4.38
CA LEU A 116 6.57 -15.19 -5.72
C LEU A 116 6.52 -16.72 -5.65
N SER A 117 7.39 -17.36 -4.88
CA SER A 117 7.45 -18.82 -4.80
C SER A 117 6.19 -19.42 -4.20
N GLU A 118 5.64 -18.86 -3.14
CA GLU A 118 4.39 -19.34 -2.53
C GLU A 118 3.17 -19.00 -3.39
N GLY A 119 3.16 -17.80 -3.96
CA GLY A 119 2.07 -17.33 -4.82
C GLY A 119 1.95 -18.14 -6.11
N GLN A 120 3.06 -18.47 -6.77
CA GLN A 120 3.07 -19.28 -7.99
C GLN A 120 2.47 -20.67 -7.76
N LYS A 121 2.70 -21.30 -6.60
CA LYS A 121 2.06 -22.59 -6.24
C LYS A 121 0.54 -22.49 -6.18
N MET A 122 0.01 -21.27 -6.00
CA MET A 122 -1.42 -20.97 -5.92
C MET A 122 -1.99 -20.41 -7.23
N GLY A 123 -1.16 -20.30 -8.26
CA GLY A 123 -1.53 -19.75 -9.56
C GLY A 123 -1.41 -18.22 -9.66
N MET A 124 -0.66 -17.59 -8.76
CA MET A 124 -0.35 -16.16 -8.85
C MET A 124 0.48 -15.87 -10.10
N ILE A 125 0.18 -14.76 -10.74
CA ILE A 125 0.97 -14.20 -11.84
C ILE A 125 1.57 -12.86 -11.42
N LEU A 126 2.80 -12.61 -11.84
CA LEU A 126 3.37 -11.27 -11.72
C LEU A 126 2.76 -10.39 -12.79
N THR A 127 2.34 -9.20 -12.40
CA THR A 127 1.69 -8.24 -13.30
C THR A 127 2.27 -6.84 -13.09
N ALA A 128 1.91 -5.92 -13.96
CA ALA A 128 2.38 -4.55 -13.94
C ALA A 128 1.22 -3.54 -14.06
N THR A 129 1.52 -2.27 -13.84
CA THR A 129 0.58 -1.15 -13.82
C THR A 129 -0.50 -1.16 -14.92
N PRO A 130 -0.23 -1.52 -16.19
CA PRO A 130 -1.28 -1.53 -17.21
C PRO A 130 -2.48 -2.43 -16.89
N SER A 131 -2.28 -3.53 -16.15
CA SER A 131 -3.37 -4.45 -15.78
C SER A 131 -4.32 -3.85 -14.72
N PHE A 132 -3.84 -2.88 -13.93
CA PHE A 132 -4.67 -2.23 -12.92
C PHE A 132 -5.65 -1.22 -13.50
N ARG A 133 -5.36 -0.67 -14.68
CA ARG A 133 -6.18 0.40 -15.29
C ARG A 133 -7.63 -0.03 -15.51
N GLY A 134 -7.86 -1.20 -16.06
CA GLY A 134 -9.21 -1.74 -16.23
C GLY A 134 -9.89 -1.99 -14.88
N ARG A 135 -9.19 -2.64 -13.97
CA ARG A 135 -9.73 -3.00 -12.66
C ARG A 135 -10.13 -1.79 -11.82
N ARG A 136 -9.28 -0.77 -11.75
CA ARG A 136 -9.62 0.44 -11.01
C ARG A 136 -10.85 1.16 -11.58
N ILE A 137 -11.02 1.16 -12.91
CA ILE A 137 -12.18 1.77 -13.56
C ILE A 137 -13.45 0.99 -13.21
N GLU A 138 -13.41 -0.34 -13.25
CA GLU A 138 -14.51 -1.20 -12.81
C GLU A 138 -14.89 -0.94 -11.34
N ALA A 139 -13.90 -0.60 -10.52
CA ALA A 139 -14.08 -0.27 -9.11
C ALA A 139 -14.57 1.17 -8.85
N GLY A 140 -14.57 2.03 -9.87
CA GLY A 140 -14.84 3.46 -9.71
C GLY A 140 -13.71 4.23 -9.02
N LEU A 141 -12.48 3.69 -9.01
CA LEU A 141 -11.32 4.34 -8.42
C LEU A 141 -10.71 5.34 -9.40
N LEU A 142 -10.69 6.60 -9.00
CA LEU A 142 -10.11 7.68 -9.81
C LEU A 142 -8.59 7.71 -9.68
N SER A 143 -7.91 8.14 -10.75
CA SER A 143 -6.46 8.33 -10.77
C SER A 143 -6.13 9.77 -11.05
N ALA A 144 -5.33 10.38 -10.18
CA ALA A 144 -4.83 11.73 -10.38
C ALA A 144 -4.02 11.82 -11.68
N GLY A 145 -4.22 12.92 -12.40
CA GLY A 145 -3.59 13.14 -13.71
C GLY A 145 -4.27 12.45 -14.89
N GLN A 146 -5.04 11.37 -14.65
CA GLN A 146 -5.81 10.68 -15.70
C GLN A 146 -7.29 11.09 -15.67
N ASP A 147 -7.95 10.92 -14.54
CA ASP A 147 -9.39 11.17 -14.40
C ASP A 147 -9.68 12.55 -13.83
N PHE A 148 -8.79 13.07 -13.01
CA PHE A 148 -8.88 14.42 -12.46
C PHE A 148 -7.50 15.09 -12.35
N ASN A 149 -7.50 16.41 -12.34
CA ASN A 149 -6.32 17.23 -12.09
C ASN A 149 -6.76 18.61 -11.54
N LYS A 150 -5.81 19.49 -11.24
CA LYS A 150 -6.09 20.82 -10.69
C LYS A 150 -7.01 21.70 -11.55
N ASN A 151 -7.18 21.38 -12.84
CA ASN A 151 -8.03 22.15 -13.76
C ASN A 151 -9.42 21.53 -13.94
N THR A 152 -9.61 20.26 -13.59
CA THR A 152 -10.87 19.51 -13.78
C THR A 152 -11.61 19.24 -12.47
N SER A 153 -10.94 19.36 -11.34
CA SER A 153 -11.57 19.29 -10.02
C SER A 153 -12.13 20.68 -9.67
N GLY A 154 -13.32 20.96 -10.16
CA GLY A 154 -14.11 22.13 -9.74
C GLY A 154 -14.62 22.00 -8.32
#